data_3e3f0902e82e53bfaa9178dd53f7793d
#
_entry.id   3e3f0902e82e53bfaa9178dd53f7793d
#
_cell.length_a   1.000
_cell.length_b   1.000
_cell.length_c   1.000
_cell.angle_alpha   90.00
_cell.angle_beta   90.00
_cell.angle_gamma   90.00
#
_symmetry.space_group_name_H-M   'P 1'
#
loop_
_entity.id
_entity.type
_entity.pdbx_description
1 polymer ?
#
loop_
_entity_poly.entity_id
_entity_poly.type
_entity_poly.pdbx_seq_one_letter_code
_entity_poly.pdbx_strand_id
1 'polypeptide(L)'
;MSSNEKTISQFDEHVVHSYGRMPVALKKGEGRRCVDENGVEYIDFGSGIGTNSLGYCDEKWADAVCAQVRTLQHNSNYYYTQVQADLAEKLCKVTGYKGIFFGNSGAEANECAIKVARKYSFDKYGKGRHNIITLVNSFHGRTMATLSATGQDVFHNYFFPFLEGFINVEA
;
A
#
# COMPACT_ATOMS: atom_id res chain seq x y z
N MET A 1 9.70 -33.03 -8.04
CA MET A 1 9.17 -31.69 -7.62
C MET A 1 9.97 -30.65 -8.39
N SER A 2 9.31 -29.82 -9.17
CA SER A 2 9.96 -28.72 -9.89
C SER A 2 10.46 -27.64 -8.91
N SER A 3 11.30 -26.70 -9.38
CA SER A 3 11.76 -25.60 -8.52
C SER A 3 10.63 -24.71 -8.04
N ASN A 4 9.63 -24.45 -8.91
CA ASN A 4 8.40 -23.75 -8.52
C ASN A 4 7.65 -24.47 -7.39
N GLU A 5 7.40 -25.77 -7.54
CA GLU A 5 6.70 -26.57 -6.52
C GLU A 5 7.42 -26.59 -5.17
N LYS A 6 8.75 -26.65 -5.18
CA LYS A 6 9.54 -26.60 -3.95
C LYS A 6 9.36 -25.27 -3.22
N THR A 7 9.46 -24.15 -3.93
CA THR A 7 9.28 -22.81 -3.34
C THR A 7 7.84 -22.61 -2.86
N ILE A 8 6.84 -23.07 -3.62
CA ILE A 8 5.44 -22.99 -3.23
C ILE A 8 5.18 -23.82 -1.97
N SER A 9 5.66 -25.07 -1.91
CA SER A 9 5.50 -25.93 -0.72
C SER A 9 6.14 -25.28 0.53
N GLN A 10 7.35 -24.75 0.41
CA GLN A 10 8.01 -24.06 1.51
C GLN A 10 7.24 -22.83 1.97
N PHE A 11 6.68 -22.09 1.02
CA PHE A 11 5.87 -20.92 1.31
C PHE A 11 4.57 -21.29 2.03
N ASP A 12 3.87 -22.32 1.55
CA ASP A 12 2.61 -22.79 2.11
C ASP A 12 2.77 -23.38 3.51
N GLU A 13 3.95 -23.94 3.82
CA GLU A 13 4.27 -24.45 5.16
C GLU A 13 4.52 -23.33 6.19
N HIS A 14 5.08 -22.18 5.76
CA HIS A 14 5.58 -21.18 6.70
C HIS A 14 4.89 -19.82 6.64
N VAL A 15 4.06 -19.54 5.61
CA VAL A 15 3.39 -18.27 5.45
C VAL A 15 1.88 -18.41 5.59
N VAL A 16 1.27 -17.56 6.40
CA VAL A 16 -0.19 -17.57 6.61
C VAL A 16 -0.93 -17.44 5.29
N HIS A 17 -1.93 -18.30 5.07
CA HIS A 17 -2.76 -18.37 3.87
C HIS A 17 -3.82 -17.26 3.82
N SER A 18 -3.38 -15.99 3.82
CA SER A 18 -4.26 -14.82 3.77
C SER A 18 -4.58 -14.34 2.34
N TYR A 19 -3.97 -14.94 1.32
CA TYR A 19 -4.16 -14.60 -0.09
C TYR A 19 -4.29 -15.85 -0.95
N GLY A 20 -5.18 -15.81 -1.96
CA GLY A 20 -5.14 -16.74 -3.09
C GLY A 20 -3.98 -16.36 -4.02
N ARG A 21 -2.97 -17.24 -4.13
CA ARG A 21 -1.78 -17.00 -4.96
C ARG A 21 -1.84 -17.78 -6.26
N MET A 22 -1.28 -17.20 -7.31
CA MET A 22 -1.01 -17.97 -8.54
C MET A 22 0.11 -18.98 -8.29
N PRO A 23 0.07 -20.18 -8.88
CA PRO A 23 1.06 -21.23 -8.64
C PRO A 23 2.37 -20.98 -9.42
N VAL A 24 2.94 -19.79 -9.24
CA VAL A 24 4.16 -19.33 -9.89
C VAL A 24 5.10 -18.74 -8.85
N ALA A 25 6.33 -19.23 -8.77
CA ALA A 25 7.37 -18.68 -7.91
C ALA A 25 8.32 -17.82 -8.74
N LEU A 26 8.13 -16.52 -8.72
CA LEU A 26 8.97 -15.57 -9.46
C LEU A 26 10.36 -15.48 -8.80
N LYS A 27 11.40 -15.50 -9.63
CA LYS A 27 12.80 -15.51 -9.21
C LYS A 27 13.54 -14.22 -9.57
N LYS A 28 13.29 -13.70 -10.74
CA LYS A 28 14.03 -12.55 -11.27
C LYS A 28 13.12 -11.71 -12.18
N GLY A 29 13.42 -10.42 -12.28
CA GLY A 29 12.72 -9.53 -13.20
C GLY A 29 13.65 -8.49 -13.80
N GLU A 30 13.28 -7.96 -14.98
CA GLU A 30 13.97 -6.88 -15.68
C GLU A 30 12.94 -6.08 -16.50
N GLY A 31 12.84 -4.79 -16.24
CA GLY A 31 11.84 -3.95 -16.89
C GLY A 31 10.42 -4.52 -16.74
N ARG A 32 9.79 -4.88 -17.85
CA ARG A 32 8.44 -5.46 -17.88
C ARG A 32 8.37 -6.98 -17.84
N ARG A 33 9.51 -7.68 -17.74
CA ARG A 33 9.60 -9.14 -17.81
C ARG A 33 10.01 -9.73 -16.47
N CYS A 34 9.50 -10.90 -16.17
CA CYS A 34 9.95 -11.69 -15.02
C CYS A 34 10.08 -13.16 -15.41
N VAL A 35 10.87 -13.88 -14.63
CA VAL A 35 11.18 -15.30 -14.84
C VAL A 35 10.90 -16.04 -13.55
N ASP A 36 10.26 -17.21 -13.64
CA ASP A 36 10.01 -18.08 -12.51
C ASP A 36 11.19 -18.99 -12.16
N GLU A 37 11.05 -19.78 -11.11
CA GLU A 37 12.08 -20.72 -10.65
C GLU A 37 12.35 -21.87 -11.65
N ASN A 38 11.43 -22.14 -12.58
CA ASN A 38 11.61 -23.13 -13.64
C ASN A 38 12.22 -22.52 -14.93
N GLY A 39 12.44 -21.19 -14.97
CA GLY A 39 12.99 -20.48 -16.11
C GLY A 39 11.94 -20.04 -17.14
N VAL A 40 10.67 -20.15 -16.82
CA VAL A 40 9.59 -19.66 -17.70
C VAL A 40 9.51 -18.13 -17.62
N GLU A 41 9.49 -17.47 -18.76
CA GLU A 41 9.39 -16.01 -18.87
C GLU A 41 7.92 -15.56 -18.95
N TYR A 42 7.61 -14.47 -18.25
CA TYR A 42 6.32 -13.82 -18.23
C TYR A 42 6.46 -12.32 -18.53
N ILE A 43 5.43 -11.73 -19.14
CA ILE A 43 5.27 -10.28 -19.25
C ILE A 43 4.35 -9.84 -18.12
N ASP A 44 4.83 -8.92 -17.29
CA ASP A 44 4.10 -8.40 -16.15
C ASP A 44 3.17 -7.25 -16.57
N PHE A 45 1.87 -7.53 -16.59
CA PHE A 45 0.81 -6.51 -16.72
C PHE A 45 0.20 -6.10 -15.38
N GLY A 46 0.62 -6.73 -14.28
CA GLY A 46 0.09 -6.46 -12.93
C GLY A 46 0.83 -5.33 -12.22
N SER A 47 2.10 -5.10 -12.54
CA SER A 47 2.98 -4.08 -11.95
C SER A 47 2.89 -4.00 -10.41
N GLY A 48 2.75 -5.15 -9.73
CA GLY A 48 2.55 -5.18 -8.28
C GLY A 48 1.31 -4.39 -7.83
N ILE A 49 0.22 -4.42 -8.62
CA ILE A 49 -0.99 -3.60 -8.46
C ILE A 49 -0.65 -2.10 -8.51
N GLY A 50 0.15 -1.70 -9.53
CA GLY A 50 0.55 -0.32 -9.80
C GLY A 50 1.70 0.23 -8.94
N THR A 51 2.27 -0.57 -8.04
CA THR A 51 3.37 -0.13 -7.17
C THR A 51 4.75 -0.21 -7.83
N ASN A 52 4.93 -1.12 -8.79
CA ASN A 52 6.18 -1.30 -9.53
C ASN A 52 6.18 -0.49 -10.84
N SER A 53 5.93 0.82 -10.76
CA SER A 53 5.72 1.70 -11.90
C SER A 53 6.96 1.91 -12.79
N LEU A 54 8.16 1.71 -12.26
CA LEU A 54 9.42 1.78 -13.01
C LEU A 54 9.78 0.45 -13.68
N GLY A 55 9.02 -0.62 -13.42
CA GLY A 55 9.38 -1.97 -13.79
C GLY A 55 10.37 -2.61 -12.83
N TYR A 56 10.75 -3.87 -13.12
CA TYR A 56 11.69 -4.61 -12.31
C TYR A 56 13.12 -4.09 -12.51
N CYS A 57 13.83 -3.93 -11.39
CA CYS A 57 15.28 -3.70 -11.34
C CYS A 57 15.76 -2.46 -12.11
N ASP A 58 15.00 -1.34 -12.05
CA ASP A 58 15.51 -0.06 -12.59
C ASP A 58 16.82 0.32 -11.90
N GLU A 59 17.88 0.47 -12.68
CA GLU A 59 19.24 0.69 -12.17
C GLU A 59 19.36 1.98 -11.38
N LYS A 60 18.76 3.07 -11.87
CA LYS A 60 18.85 4.38 -11.19
C LYS A 60 18.15 4.37 -9.84
N TRP A 61 17.00 3.70 -9.77
CA TRP A 61 16.29 3.51 -8.53
C TRP A 61 17.09 2.65 -7.56
N ALA A 62 17.61 1.51 -8.03
CA ALA A 62 18.41 0.59 -7.22
C ALA A 62 19.67 1.27 -6.65
N ASP A 63 20.41 2.02 -7.47
CA ASP A 63 21.59 2.75 -7.04
C ASP A 63 21.26 3.83 -6.01
N ALA A 64 20.19 4.58 -6.20
CA ALA A 64 19.75 5.60 -5.26
C ALA A 64 19.37 4.99 -3.89
N VAL A 65 18.64 3.87 -3.89
CA VAL A 65 18.28 3.14 -2.67
C VAL A 65 19.52 2.60 -1.97
N CYS A 66 20.45 1.97 -2.71
CA CYS A 66 21.69 1.44 -2.16
C CYS A 66 22.57 2.55 -1.55
N ALA A 67 22.69 3.70 -2.20
CA ALA A 67 23.42 4.84 -1.68
C ALA A 67 22.79 5.37 -0.39
N GLN A 68 21.47 5.53 -0.36
CA GLN A 68 20.77 6.03 0.82
C GLN A 68 20.85 5.06 2.00
N VAL A 69 20.71 3.76 1.78
CA VAL A 69 20.81 2.73 2.82
C VAL A 69 22.21 2.74 3.47
N ARG A 70 23.26 3.00 2.70
CA ARG A 70 24.64 3.14 3.23
C ARG A 70 24.88 4.45 3.96
N THR A 71 24.07 5.47 3.72
CA THR A 71 24.19 6.80 4.35
C THR A 71 23.36 6.89 5.62
N LEU A 72 22.07 6.62 5.53
CA LEU A 72 21.10 6.62 6.63
C LEU A 72 19.86 5.84 6.19
N GLN A 73 19.74 4.59 6.61
CA GLN A 73 18.63 3.71 6.18
C GLN A 73 17.33 3.99 6.92
N HIS A 74 17.40 4.41 8.18
CA HIS A 74 16.22 4.68 9.00
C HIS A 74 16.53 5.64 10.14
N ASN A 75 15.53 6.44 10.50
CA ASN A 75 15.46 7.16 11.78
C ASN A 75 13.98 7.32 12.17
N SER A 76 13.75 7.62 13.44
CA SER A 76 12.42 7.93 13.94
C SER A 76 11.90 9.29 13.42
N ASN A 77 10.58 9.45 13.34
CA ASN A 77 9.92 10.74 13.09
C ASN A 77 10.20 11.82 14.17
N TYR A 78 11.00 11.49 15.18
CA TYR A 78 11.55 12.49 16.11
C TYR A 78 12.67 13.34 15.49
N TYR A 79 13.19 12.93 14.34
CA TYR A 79 14.28 13.63 13.66
C TYR A 79 13.90 13.98 12.23
N TYR A 80 14.46 15.06 11.74
CA TYR A 80 14.30 15.49 10.34
C TYR A 80 15.32 14.82 9.44
N THR A 81 14.92 14.50 8.20
CA THR A 81 15.84 14.03 7.15
C THR A 81 15.68 14.86 5.89
N GLN A 82 16.80 15.14 5.23
CA GLN A 82 16.82 15.94 4.01
C GLN A 82 16.03 15.26 2.88
N VAL A 83 16.21 13.95 2.69
CA VAL A 83 15.53 13.18 1.65
C VAL A 83 14.02 13.28 1.75
N GLN A 84 13.47 13.21 2.98
CA GLN A 84 12.04 13.34 3.19
C GLN A 84 11.55 14.77 2.94
N ALA A 85 12.34 15.77 3.36
CA ALA A 85 12.01 17.17 3.13
C ALA A 85 11.98 17.52 1.62
N ASP A 86 12.98 17.06 0.87
CA ASP A 86 13.08 17.28 -0.58
C ASP A 86 11.92 16.65 -1.34
N LEU A 87 11.55 15.41 -0.96
CA LEU A 87 10.40 14.74 -1.55
C LEU A 87 9.09 15.46 -1.23
N ALA A 88 8.89 15.87 0.03
CA ALA A 88 7.69 16.60 0.44
C ALA A 88 7.57 17.93 -0.31
N GLU A 89 8.66 18.70 -0.44
CA GLU A 89 8.68 19.96 -1.20
C GLU A 89 8.30 19.72 -2.67
N LYS A 90 8.90 18.71 -3.30
CA LYS A 90 8.63 18.36 -4.70
C LYS A 90 7.16 17.97 -4.90
N LEU A 91 6.63 17.14 -4.01
CA LEU A 91 5.22 16.72 -4.08
C LEU A 91 4.27 17.92 -3.87
N CYS A 92 4.54 18.79 -2.91
CA CYS A 92 3.74 20.01 -2.70
C CYS A 92 3.74 20.91 -3.94
N LYS A 93 4.88 21.10 -4.59
CA LYS A 93 5.00 21.89 -5.82
C LYS A 93 4.18 21.30 -6.98
N VAL A 94 4.20 19.98 -7.14
CA VAL A 94 3.49 19.30 -8.24
C VAL A 94 1.98 19.21 -7.99
N THR A 95 1.56 18.97 -6.75
CA THR A 95 0.15 18.73 -6.40
C THR A 95 -0.61 19.99 -5.99
N GLY A 96 0.10 21.05 -5.59
CA GLY A 96 -0.49 22.25 -5.02
C GLY A 96 -0.92 22.11 -3.55
N TYR A 97 -0.74 20.97 -2.92
CA TYR A 97 -1.00 20.78 -1.50
C TYR A 97 0.07 21.46 -0.63
N LYS A 98 -0.31 21.84 0.60
CA LYS A 98 0.57 22.53 1.53
C LYS A 98 1.38 21.59 2.45
N GLY A 99 1.02 20.33 2.51
CA GLY A 99 1.68 19.35 3.37
C GLY A 99 1.44 17.93 2.89
N ILE A 100 2.39 17.05 3.18
CA ILE A 100 2.40 15.64 2.80
C ILE A 100 2.55 14.80 4.06
N PHE A 101 1.75 13.75 4.16
CA PHE A 101 1.94 12.67 5.14
C PHE A 101 2.55 11.46 4.44
N PHE A 102 3.60 10.90 5.01
CA PHE A 102 4.22 9.66 4.54
C PHE A 102 3.80 8.50 5.43
N GLY A 103 3.27 7.44 4.82
CA GLY A 103 2.93 6.16 5.43
C GLY A 103 3.56 5.01 4.66
N ASN A 104 3.48 3.78 5.20
CA ASN A 104 4.06 2.60 4.57
C ASN A 104 3.12 1.93 3.56
N SER A 105 1.86 2.33 3.56
CA SER A 105 0.83 1.71 2.70
C SER A 105 -0.32 2.68 2.39
N GLY A 106 -1.10 2.37 1.35
CA GLY A 106 -2.35 3.08 1.07
C GLY A 106 -3.36 2.99 2.22
N ALA A 107 -3.39 1.87 2.97
CA ALA A 107 -4.22 1.75 4.15
C ALA A 107 -3.82 2.77 5.23
N GLU A 108 -2.54 2.93 5.52
CA GLU A 108 -2.05 3.94 6.48
C GLU A 108 -2.30 5.36 6.02
N ALA A 109 -2.18 5.63 4.72
CA ALA A 109 -2.55 6.93 4.15
C ALA A 109 -4.04 7.23 4.36
N ASN A 110 -4.91 6.25 4.12
CA ASN A 110 -6.35 6.38 4.38
C ASN A 110 -6.67 6.50 5.88
N GLU A 111 -5.98 5.78 6.76
CA GLU A 111 -6.10 5.97 8.22
C GLU A 111 -5.79 7.43 8.62
N CYS A 112 -4.72 7.99 8.06
CA CYS A 112 -4.38 9.40 8.28
C CYS A 112 -5.48 10.33 7.76
N ALA A 113 -5.97 10.11 6.54
CA ALA A 113 -7.02 10.93 5.93
C ALA A 113 -8.32 10.92 6.76
N ILE A 114 -8.76 9.74 7.23
CA ILE A 114 -9.93 9.58 8.11
C ILE A 114 -9.73 10.36 9.42
N LYS A 115 -8.57 10.22 10.05
CA LYS A 115 -8.24 10.91 11.32
C LYS A 115 -8.19 12.43 11.13
N VAL A 116 -7.56 12.92 10.07
CA VAL A 116 -7.49 14.34 9.76
C VAL A 116 -8.88 14.92 9.48
N ALA A 117 -9.70 14.23 8.69
CA ALA A 117 -11.07 14.65 8.39
C ALA A 117 -11.93 14.74 9.67
N ARG A 118 -11.87 13.72 10.53
CA ARG A 118 -12.59 13.71 11.82
C ARG A 118 -12.09 14.79 12.77
N LYS A 119 -10.77 14.98 12.87
CA LYS A 119 -10.17 16.02 13.72
C LYS A 119 -10.56 17.42 13.25
N TYR A 120 -10.42 17.69 11.95
CA TYR A 120 -10.85 18.96 11.38
C TYR A 120 -12.34 19.25 11.61
N SER A 121 -13.19 18.24 11.41
CA SER A 121 -14.62 18.37 11.63
C SER A 121 -14.95 18.66 13.09
N PHE A 122 -14.29 17.96 14.02
CA PHE A 122 -14.45 18.18 15.45
C PHE A 122 -14.02 19.60 15.88
N ASP A 123 -12.85 20.06 15.42
CA ASP A 123 -12.33 21.39 15.77
C ASP A 123 -13.24 22.52 15.27
N LYS A 124 -13.82 22.32 14.08
CA LYS A 124 -14.66 23.35 13.44
C LYS A 124 -16.12 23.34 13.89
N TYR A 125 -16.68 22.16 14.15
CA TYR A 125 -18.13 21.98 14.34
C TYR A 125 -18.51 21.28 15.66
N GLY A 126 -17.54 20.81 16.45
CA GLY A 126 -17.80 20.02 17.65
C GLY A 126 -18.20 18.56 17.36
N LYS A 127 -18.79 17.89 18.35
CA LYS A 127 -19.23 16.49 18.26
C LYS A 127 -20.37 16.30 17.26
N GLY A 128 -20.49 15.08 16.67
CA GLY A 128 -21.63 14.64 15.87
C GLY A 128 -21.41 14.65 14.35
N ARG A 129 -20.37 15.30 13.83
CA ARG A 129 -20.07 15.34 12.38
C ARG A 129 -18.81 14.52 12.07
N HIS A 130 -18.90 13.20 12.23
CA HIS A 130 -17.76 12.28 12.12
C HIS A 130 -17.93 11.19 11.03
N ASN A 131 -19.08 11.20 10.33
CA ASN A 131 -19.34 10.20 9.30
C ASN A 131 -18.45 10.44 8.07
N ILE A 132 -17.93 9.34 7.53
CA ILE A 132 -17.16 9.28 6.30
C ILE A 132 -18.01 8.55 5.26
N ILE A 133 -18.22 9.20 4.12
CA ILE A 133 -18.95 8.61 2.99
C ILE A 133 -17.93 8.02 2.02
N THR A 134 -18.17 6.78 1.59
CA THR A 134 -17.36 6.07 0.61
C THR A 134 -18.25 5.44 -0.46
N LEU A 135 -17.69 5.02 -1.59
CA LEU A 135 -18.46 4.44 -2.66
C LEU A 135 -18.62 2.92 -2.49
N VAL A 136 -19.77 2.40 -2.90
CA VAL A 136 -19.95 0.96 -3.13
C VAL A 136 -18.90 0.47 -4.11
N ASN A 137 -18.41 -0.76 -3.94
CA ASN A 137 -17.31 -1.36 -4.69
C ASN A 137 -15.93 -0.66 -4.57
N SER A 138 -15.80 0.34 -3.71
CA SER A 138 -14.50 0.97 -3.42
C SER A 138 -13.58 0.07 -2.58
N PHE A 139 -12.28 0.35 -2.63
CA PHE A 139 -11.28 -0.29 -1.77
C PHE A 139 -10.43 0.77 -1.07
N HIS A 140 -10.38 0.72 0.26
CA HIS A 140 -9.64 1.68 1.08
C HIS A 140 -8.54 1.06 1.93
N GLY A 141 -8.45 -0.25 2.00
CA GLY A 141 -7.46 -0.98 2.78
C GLY A 141 -8.06 -2.08 3.65
N ARG A 142 -7.23 -2.71 4.49
CA ARG A 142 -7.62 -3.86 5.33
C ARG A 142 -7.34 -3.66 6.82
N THR A 143 -6.97 -2.46 7.26
CA THR A 143 -7.00 -2.10 8.69
C THR A 143 -8.46 -1.97 9.14
N MET A 144 -8.74 -2.01 10.42
CA MET A 144 -10.14 -2.01 10.89
C MET A 144 -10.93 -0.77 10.39
N ALA A 145 -10.32 0.43 10.40
CA ALA A 145 -11.01 1.62 9.89
C ALA A 145 -11.10 1.63 8.36
N THR A 146 -10.05 1.28 7.65
CA THR A 146 -10.08 1.25 6.19
C THR A 146 -10.92 0.10 5.64
N LEU A 147 -11.01 -1.02 6.37
CA LEU A 147 -11.93 -2.11 6.05
C LEU A 147 -13.38 -1.67 6.23
N SER A 148 -13.69 -0.94 7.31
CA SER A 148 -15.02 -0.36 7.53
C SER A 148 -15.40 0.67 6.44
N ALA A 149 -14.43 1.34 5.83
CA ALA A 149 -14.61 2.27 4.73
C ALA A 149 -14.76 1.57 3.36
N THR A 150 -14.19 0.38 3.21
CA THR A 150 -14.21 -0.40 1.95
C THR A 150 -15.63 -0.80 1.59
N GLY A 151 -16.06 -0.52 0.36
CA GLY A 151 -17.43 -0.78 -0.11
C GLY A 151 -17.62 -2.13 -0.83
N GLN A 152 -16.74 -3.10 -0.59
CA GLN A 152 -16.79 -4.43 -1.21
C GLN A 152 -17.13 -5.50 -0.17
N ASP A 153 -18.30 -6.09 -0.25
CA ASP A 153 -18.82 -7.07 0.72
C ASP A 153 -17.91 -8.29 0.91
N VAL A 154 -17.20 -8.69 -0.14
CA VAL A 154 -16.28 -9.84 -0.09
C VAL A 154 -15.17 -9.66 0.96
N PHE A 155 -14.77 -8.44 1.25
CA PHE A 155 -13.76 -8.14 2.28
C PHE A 155 -14.36 -7.98 3.68
N HIS A 156 -15.69 -7.86 3.80
CA HIS A 156 -16.37 -7.68 5.09
C HIS A 156 -16.65 -8.99 5.82
N ASN A 157 -16.70 -10.11 5.11
CA ASN A 157 -17.01 -11.42 5.70
C ASN A 157 -16.06 -11.75 6.85
N TYR A 158 -16.63 -12.16 7.99
CA TYR A 158 -15.93 -12.66 9.19
C TYR A 158 -15.20 -11.63 10.06
N PHE A 159 -15.20 -10.32 9.74
CA PHE A 159 -14.42 -9.30 10.45
C PHE A 159 -15.27 -8.33 11.29
N PHE A 160 -16.45 -8.74 11.68
CA PHE A 160 -17.35 -7.95 12.55
C PHE A 160 -16.85 -7.89 14.00
N PRO A 161 -17.16 -6.80 14.75
CA PRO A 161 -17.90 -5.61 14.33
C PRO A 161 -17.04 -4.59 13.58
N PHE A 162 -17.65 -3.83 12.67
CA PHE A 162 -17.00 -2.70 12.00
C PHE A 162 -17.06 -1.43 12.85
N LEU A 163 -16.19 -0.46 12.52
CA LEU A 163 -16.21 0.85 13.15
C LEU A 163 -17.42 1.66 12.66
N GLU A 164 -18.10 2.31 13.58
CA GLU A 164 -19.21 3.20 13.27
C GLU A 164 -18.77 4.47 12.51
N GLY A 165 -19.71 5.06 11.78
CA GLY A 165 -19.51 6.32 11.09
C GLY A 165 -18.92 6.16 9.68
N PHE A 166 -19.10 5.01 9.03
CA PHE A 166 -18.84 4.78 7.62
C PHE A 166 -20.15 4.47 6.89
N ILE A 167 -20.36 5.10 5.74
CA ILE A 167 -21.58 4.96 4.92
C ILE A 167 -21.14 4.75 3.47
N ASN A 168 -21.47 3.58 2.90
CA ASN A 168 -21.23 3.30 1.49
C ASN A 168 -22.44 3.79 0.68
N VAL A 169 -22.18 4.52 -0.41
CA VAL A 169 -23.21 5.05 -1.32
C VAL A 169 -22.89 4.68 -2.78
N GLU A 170 -23.93 4.60 -3.61
CA GLU A 170 -23.74 4.46 -5.05
C GLU A 170 -23.13 5.73 -5.66
N ALA A 171 -22.44 5.59 -6.82
CA ALA A 171 -21.79 6.69 -7.54
C ALA A 171 -22.77 7.45 -8.41
#